data_ee866108c2667556239bffe77c084bd9
#
_entry.id   ee866108c2667556239bffe77c084bd9
#
_cell.length_a   1.000
_cell.length_b   1.000
_cell.length_c   1.000
_cell.angle_alpha   90.00
_cell.angle_beta   90.00
_cell.angle_gamma   90.00
#
_symmetry.space_group_name_H-M   'P 1'
#
loop_
_entity.id
_entity.type
_entity.pdbx_description
1 polymer ?
#
loop_
_entity_poly.entity_id
_entity_poly.type
_entity_poly.pdbx_seq_one_letter_code
_entity_poly.pdbx_strand_id
1 'polypeptide(L)'
;MCIRDSYPTIAPLVKKWWKLRYSLIPYIVEQSKLAIESGYPLLQALILHHPEDRLCWYIDDEYYFGNDFLVAPVMNSENCRDIYLPEGKWVNFFTGERLEGACWLRDVYVPLEEMPVYVRANAVIPIYPEDVDCTDEMDLSKSIALRIDNDYKGFWNR
;
A
#
# COMPACT_ATOMS: atom_id res chain seq x y z
N MET A 1 25.95 9.70 2.08
CA MET A 1 25.68 10.00 0.66
C MET A 1 24.16 9.88 0.47
N CYS A 2 23.49 10.95 0.12
CA CYS A 2 22.04 10.93 -0.08
C CYS A 2 21.75 10.51 -1.54
N ILE A 3 20.97 9.42 -1.74
CA ILE A 3 20.60 8.93 -3.08
C ILE A 3 19.95 10.04 -3.91
N ARG A 4 19.17 10.90 -3.28
CA ARG A 4 18.49 12.04 -3.92
C ARG A 4 19.46 12.99 -4.64
N ASP A 5 20.65 13.20 -4.06
CA ASP A 5 21.63 14.14 -4.60
C ASP A 5 22.49 13.51 -5.71
N SER A 6 22.60 12.17 -5.70
CA SER A 6 23.39 11.42 -6.66
C SER A 6 22.65 11.10 -7.96
N TYR A 7 21.30 11.08 -7.93
CA TYR A 7 20.45 10.70 -9.06
C TYR A 7 19.29 11.69 -9.24
N PRO A 8 19.54 12.84 -9.90
CA PRO A 8 18.51 13.88 -10.08
C PRO A 8 17.23 13.40 -10.78
N THR A 9 17.33 12.39 -11.65
CA THR A 9 16.18 11.79 -12.35
C THR A 9 15.25 11.02 -11.43
N ILE A 10 15.75 10.55 -10.27
CA ILE A 10 14.97 9.80 -9.28
C ILE A 10 14.30 10.73 -8.26
N ALA A 11 14.81 11.97 -8.10
CA ALA A 11 14.29 12.88 -7.09
C ALA A 11 12.78 13.17 -7.20
N PRO A 12 12.18 13.38 -8.38
CA PRO A 12 10.73 13.57 -8.51
C PRO A 12 9.94 12.33 -8.08
N LEU A 13 10.47 11.14 -8.38
CA LEU A 13 9.87 9.87 -8.02
C LEU A 13 9.86 9.68 -6.50
N VAL A 14 11.00 9.92 -5.85
CA VAL A 14 11.09 9.87 -4.38
C VAL A 14 10.13 10.86 -3.74
N LYS A 15 10.02 12.08 -4.29
CA LYS A 15 9.08 13.10 -3.80
C LYS A 15 7.62 12.62 -3.91
N LYS A 16 7.25 11.98 -5.03
CA LYS A 16 5.92 11.38 -5.23
C LYS A 16 5.58 10.39 -4.11
N TRP A 17 6.49 9.47 -3.81
CA TRP A 17 6.28 8.46 -2.78
C TRP A 17 6.28 9.03 -1.36
N TRP A 18 7.06 10.07 -1.08
CA TRP A 18 7.01 10.76 0.21
C TRP A 18 5.68 11.46 0.43
N LYS A 19 5.13 12.12 -0.59
CA LYS A 19 3.81 12.74 -0.50
C LYS A 19 2.71 11.73 -0.23
N LEU A 20 2.76 10.56 -0.90
CA LEU A 20 1.86 9.46 -0.59
C LEU A 20 2.03 9.01 0.87
N ARG A 21 3.26 8.84 1.34
CA ARG A 21 3.52 8.47 2.74
C ARG A 21 2.93 9.49 3.70
N TYR A 22 3.10 10.78 3.43
CA TYR A 22 2.52 11.82 4.29
C TYR A 22 0.99 11.77 4.29
N SER A 23 0.36 11.59 3.13
CA SER A 23 -1.09 11.44 3.08
C SER A 23 -1.60 10.22 3.87
N LEU A 24 -0.79 9.17 4.02
CA LEU A 24 -1.13 7.96 4.78
C LEU A 24 -0.75 8.02 6.28
N ILE A 25 -0.18 9.12 6.78
CA ILE A 25 0.19 9.23 8.21
C ILE A 25 -1.00 8.98 9.16
N PRO A 26 -2.23 9.49 8.91
CA PRO A 26 -3.37 9.17 9.76
C PRO A 26 -3.65 7.67 9.85
N TYR A 27 -3.58 6.96 8.71
CA TYR A 27 -3.71 5.51 8.65
C TYR A 27 -2.58 4.80 9.44
N ILE A 28 -1.34 5.24 9.25
CA ILE A 28 -0.17 4.67 9.97
C ILE A 28 -0.35 4.83 11.48
N VAL A 29 -0.79 6.00 11.94
CA VAL A 29 -1.03 6.27 13.37
C VAL A 29 -2.13 5.37 13.92
N GLU A 30 -3.24 5.20 13.19
CA GLU A 30 -4.33 4.31 13.60
C GLU A 30 -3.87 2.86 13.67
N GLN A 31 -3.22 2.35 12.64
CA GLN A 31 -2.71 0.97 12.61
C GLN A 31 -1.61 0.73 13.66
N SER A 32 -0.81 1.75 13.98
CA SER A 32 0.19 1.65 15.05
C SER A 32 -0.45 1.52 16.43
N LYS A 33 -1.56 2.18 16.69
CA LYS A 33 -2.33 2.00 17.94
C LYS A 33 -2.88 0.58 18.03
N LEU A 34 -3.47 0.08 16.94
CA LEU A 34 -3.96 -1.30 16.86
C LEU A 34 -2.82 -2.32 17.06
N ALA A 35 -1.63 -2.03 16.51
CA ALA A 35 -0.45 -2.88 16.72
C ALA A 35 -0.03 -2.95 18.19
N ILE A 36 -0.07 -1.84 18.91
CA ILE A 36 0.23 -1.80 20.36
C ILE A 36 -0.80 -2.61 21.15
N GLU A 37 -2.08 -2.51 20.81
CA GLU A 37 -3.17 -3.18 21.51
C GLU A 37 -3.21 -4.69 21.24
N SER A 38 -2.98 -5.09 19.99
CA SER A 38 -3.09 -6.48 19.53
C SER A 38 -1.79 -7.28 19.62
N GLY A 39 -0.64 -6.61 19.62
CA GLY A 39 0.69 -7.24 19.50
C GLY A 39 1.07 -7.60 18.05
N TYR A 40 0.19 -7.42 17.06
CA TYR A 40 0.54 -7.63 15.65
C TYR A 40 1.33 -6.44 15.09
N PRO A 41 2.43 -6.69 14.34
CA PRO A 41 3.22 -5.60 13.77
C PRO A 41 2.45 -4.84 12.67
N LEU A 42 2.92 -3.62 12.35
CA LEU A 42 2.35 -2.85 11.24
C LEU A 42 2.58 -3.51 9.87
N LEU A 43 3.75 -4.13 9.69
CA LEU A 43 4.08 -4.93 8.52
C LEU A 43 3.89 -6.41 8.87
N GLN A 44 3.02 -7.10 8.15
CA GLN A 44 2.58 -8.44 8.50
C GLN A 44 2.74 -9.39 7.31
N ALA A 45 3.26 -10.58 7.57
CA ALA A 45 3.27 -11.65 6.58
C ALA A 45 1.83 -12.11 6.26
N LEU A 46 1.60 -12.57 5.02
CA LEU A 46 0.28 -13.01 4.56
C LEU A 46 -0.33 -14.09 5.45
N ILE A 47 0.49 -15.00 5.96
CA ILE A 47 0.06 -16.09 6.85
C ILE A 47 -0.67 -15.59 8.12
N LEU A 48 -0.34 -14.40 8.63
CA LEU A 48 -1.00 -13.87 9.83
C LEU A 48 -2.47 -13.50 9.59
N HIS A 49 -2.81 -13.14 8.35
CA HIS A 49 -4.17 -12.82 7.94
C HIS A 49 -4.92 -14.03 7.37
N HIS A 50 -4.19 -14.98 6.77
CA HIS A 50 -4.74 -16.12 6.04
C HIS A 50 -4.04 -17.42 6.45
N PRO A 51 -4.12 -17.84 7.74
CA PRO A 51 -3.45 -19.05 8.23
C PRO A 51 -3.99 -20.33 7.58
N GLU A 52 -5.23 -20.33 7.09
CA GLU A 52 -5.87 -21.46 6.41
C GLU A 52 -5.42 -21.62 4.96
N ASP A 53 -4.92 -20.54 4.36
CA ASP A 53 -4.40 -20.56 3.01
C ASP A 53 -2.94 -20.99 2.97
N ARG A 54 -2.72 -22.22 2.49
CA ARG A 54 -1.36 -22.80 2.42
C ARG A 54 -0.41 -22.04 1.51
N LEU A 55 -0.87 -21.31 0.52
CA LEU A 55 -0.02 -20.50 -0.35
C LEU A 55 0.60 -19.35 0.43
N CYS A 56 -0.16 -18.73 1.33
CA CYS A 56 0.32 -17.64 2.18
C CYS A 56 1.48 -18.03 3.12
N TRP A 57 1.75 -19.32 3.31
CA TRP A 57 2.86 -19.82 4.13
C TRP A 57 4.22 -19.70 3.45
N TYR A 58 4.22 -19.64 2.12
CA TYR A 58 5.44 -19.68 1.30
C TYR A 58 5.72 -18.36 0.57
N ILE A 59 4.82 -17.38 0.69
CA ILE A 59 4.98 -16.05 0.09
C ILE A 59 5.72 -15.18 1.09
N ASP A 60 6.96 -14.81 0.75
CA ASP A 60 7.87 -14.01 1.58
C ASP A 60 8.24 -12.67 0.95
N ASP A 61 7.76 -12.40 -0.25
CA ASP A 61 8.00 -11.18 -1.03
C ASP A 61 6.77 -10.27 -1.16
N GLU A 62 5.71 -10.58 -0.41
CA GLU A 62 4.51 -9.76 -0.25
C GLU A 62 4.19 -9.58 1.23
N TYR A 63 3.57 -8.46 1.58
CA TYR A 63 3.20 -8.20 2.95
C TYR A 63 1.95 -7.32 3.08
N TYR A 64 1.27 -7.47 4.18
CA TYR A 64 0.24 -6.51 4.60
C TYR A 64 0.89 -5.30 5.26
N PHE A 65 0.42 -4.11 4.89
CA PHE A 65 0.71 -2.87 5.57
C PHE A 65 -0.54 -2.42 6.30
N GLY A 66 -0.56 -2.59 7.62
CA GLY A 66 -1.77 -2.55 8.42
C GLY A 66 -2.73 -3.68 8.04
N ASN A 67 -4.02 -3.46 8.23
CA ASN A 67 -5.06 -4.46 7.98
C ASN A 67 -5.63 -4.44 6.57
N ASP A 68 -5.42 -3.36 5.81
CA ASP A 68 -6.17 -3.10 4.60
C ASP A 68 -5.34 -3.16 3.32
N PHE A 69 -4.04 -2.88 3.39
CA PHE A 69 -3.17 -2.86 2.22
C PHE A 69 -2.37 -4.14 2.07
N LEU A 70 -2.30 -4.65 0.85
CA LEU A 70 -1.38 -5.68 0.40
C LEU A 70 -0.36 -5.03 -0.53
N VAL A 71 0.91 -5.18 -0.21
CA VAL A 71 2.03 -4.58 -0.95
C VAL A 71 2.90 -5.69 -1.52
N ALA A 72 3.17 -5.59 -2.82
CA ALA A 72 3.95 -6.57 -3.57
C ALA A 72 5.14 -5.89 -4.29
N PRO A 73 6.24 -5.55 -3.59
CA PRO A 73 7.35 -4.83 -4.19
C PRO A 73 8.07 -5.67 -5.23
N VAL A 74 8.56 -5.02 -6.29
CA VAL A 74 9.40 -5.67 -7.30
C VAL A 74 10.83 -5.72 -6.79
N MET A 75 11.43 -6.91 -6.74
CA MET A 75 12.76 -7.14 -6.18
C MET A 75 13.75 -7.71 -7.21
N ASN A 76 13.43 -7.64 -8.51
CA ASN A 76 14.27 -8.10 -9.59
C ASN A 76 14.54 -7.00 -10.63
N SER A 77 15.49 -7.25 -11.54
CA SER A 77 15.86 -6.31 -12.61
C SER A 77 14.95 -6.40 -13.85
N GLU A 78 14.06 -7.36 -13.90
CA GLU A 78 13.18 -7.61 -15.06
C GLU A 78 11.91 -6.78 -14.99
N ASN A 79 11.65 -6.14 -13.84
CA ASN A 79 10.43 -5.39 -13.56
C ASN A 79 9.13 -6.20 -13.74
N CYS A 80 9.22 -7.51 -13.58
CA CYS A 80 8.09 -8.44 -13.67
C CYS A 80 8.02 -9.29 -12.42
N ARG A 81 6.82 -9.58 -11.95
CA ARG A 81 6.60 -10.52 -10.86
C ARG A 81 5.22 -11.15 -10.91
N ASP A 82 5.11 -12.29 -10.28
CA ASP A 82 3.83 -12.88 -9.91
C ASP A 82 3.36 -12.24 -8.59
N ILE A 83 2.04 -12.04 -8.45
CA ILE A 83 1.41 -11.46 -7.25
C ILE A 83 0.28 -12.37 -6.83
N TYR A 84 0.26 -12.78 -5.58
CA TYR A 84 -0.84 -13.54 -5.00
C TYR A 84 -1.82 -12.64 -4.29
N LEU A 85 -3.07 -12.69 -4.68
CA LEU A 85 -4.16 -12.04 -3.97
C LEU A 85 -4.89 -13.09 -3.12
N PRO A 86 -4.78 -13.05 -1.78
CA PRO A 86 -5.54 -13.93 -0.89
C PRO A 86 -7.04 -13.78 -1.07
N GLU A 87 -7.82 -14.72 -0.54
CA GLU A 87 -9.28 -14.69 -0.61
C GLU A 87 -9.85 -13.33 -0.17
N GLY A 88 -10.80 -12.82 -0.96
CA GLY A 88 -11.46 -11.54 -0.74
C GLY A 88 -11.58 -10.72 -2.00
N LYS A 89 -12.06 -9.49 -1.85
CA LYS A 89 -12.18 -8.53 -2.94
C LYS A 89 -11.13 -7.45 -2.79
N TRP A 90 -10.37 -7.23 -3.83
CA TRP A 90 -9.24 -6.32 -3.86
C TRP A 90 -9.47 -5.21 -4.86
N VAL A 91 -8.86 -4.08 -4.61
CA VAL A 91 -8.85 -2.93 -5.51
C VAL A 91 -7.40 -2.47 -5.66
N ASN A 92 -6.92 -2.33 -6.88
CA ASN A 92 -5.62 -1.70 -7.10
C ASN A 92 -5.70 -0.25 -6.61
N PHE A 93 -4.86 0.09 -5.64
CA PHE A 93 -4.92 1.37 -4.94
C PHE A 93 -4.68 2.57 -5.87
N PHE A 94 -3.89 2.40 -6.91
CA PHE A 94 -3.53 3.51 -7.81
C PHE A 94 -4.46 3.64 -9.00
N THR A 95 -4.97 2.53 -9.53
CA THR A 95 -5.80 2.53 -10.75
C THR A 95 -7.29 2.43 -10.47
N GLY A 96 -7.67 1.90 -9.30
CA GLY A 96 -9.07 1.60 -8.97
C GLY A 96 -9.59 0.30 -9.58
N GLU A 97 -8.74 -0.47 -10.27
CA GLU A 97 -9.11 -1.76 -10.85
C GLU A 97 -9.53 -2.75 -9.75
N ARG A 98 -10.63 -3.46 -9.99
CA ARG A 98 -11.20 -4.42 -9.05
C ARG A 98 -10.83 -5.83 -9.43
N LEU A 99 -10.43 -6.60 -8.43
CA LEU A 99 -9.95 -7.97 -8.58
C LEU A 99 -10.61 -8.88 -7.54
N GLU A 100 -10.90 -10.10 -7.95
CA GLU A 100 -11.30 -11.18 -7.04
C GLU A 100 -10.02 -11.88 -6.56
N GLY A 101 -9.94 -12.16 -5.25
CA GLY A 101 -8.81 -12.86 -4.66
C GLY A 101 -8.85 -14.38 -4.84
N ALA A 102 -8.06 -15.09 -4.05
CA ALA A 102 -7.73 -16.52 -4.20
C ALA A 102 -7.10 -16.83 -5.58
N CYS A 103 -6.29 -15.92 -6.11
CA CYS A 103 -5.70 -16.06 -7.43
C CYS A 103 -4.29 -15.47 -7.52
N TRP A 104 -3.56 -15.96 -8.53
CA TRP A 104 -2.29 -15.40 -8.94
C TRP A 104 -2.48 -14.44 -10.13
N LEU A 105 -1.94 -13.26 -10.02
CA LEU A 105 -1.69 -12.37 -11.16
C LEU A 105 -0.30 -12.73 -11.67
N ARG A 106 -0.21 -13.24 -12.90
CA ARG A 106 1.04 -13.76 -13.47
C ARG A 106 1.71 -12.72 -14.37
N ASP A 107 3.06 -12.73 -14.35
CA ASP A 107 3.90 -11.92 -15.23
C ASP A 107 3.51 -10.43 -15.23
N VAL A 108 3.16 -9.89 -14.05
CA VAL A 108 2.79 -8.48 -13.93
C VAL A 108 4.02 -7.62 -14.16
N TYR A 109 4.02 -6.86 -15.25
CA TYR A 109 5.04 -5.87 -15.51
C TYR A 109 4.77 -4.61 -14.69
N VAL A 110 5.79 -4.15 -13.96
CA VAL A 110 5.71 -2.99 -13.07
C VAL A 110 6.80 -2.00 -13.44
N PRO A 111 6.46 -0.83 -14.01
CA PRO A 111 7.44 0.22 -14.25
C PRO A 111 8.17 0.64 -12.98
N LEU A 112 9.39 1.17 -13.13
CA LEU A 112 10.22 1.62 -12.00
C LEU A 112 9.52 2.71 -11.15
N GLU A 113 8.62 3.47 -11.75
CA GLU A 113 7.83 4.54 -11.12
C GLU A 113 6.64 4.02 -10.33
N GLU A 114 6.37 2.73 -10.39
CA GLU A 114 5.18 2.11 -9.78
C GLU A 114 5.55 1.03 -8.77
N MET A 115 4.61 0.69 -7.94
CA MET A 115 4.66 -0.43 -7.01
C MET A 115 3.27 -1.01 -6.90
N PRO A 116 3.08 -2.32 -7.05
CA PRO A 116 1.78 -2.94 -6.86
C PRO A 116 1.32 -2.80 -5.41
N VAL A 117 0.21 -2.12 -5.24
CA VAL A 117 -0.46 -1.96 -3.95
C VAL A 117 -1.94 -2.20 -4.15
N TYR A 118 -2.46 -3.15 -3.41
CA TYR A 118 -3.88 -3.49 -3.41
C TYR A 118 -4.49 -3.14 -2.05
N VAL A 119 -5.74 -2.78 -2.06
CA VAL A 119 -6.48 -2.45 -0.84
C VAL A 119 -7.77 -3.26 -0.81
N ARG A 120 -8.21 -3.64 0.39
CA ARG A 120 -9.47 -4.37 0.54
C ARG A 120 -10.63 -3.53 0.02
N ALA A 121 -11.51 -4.15 -0.76
CA ALA A 121 -12.74 -3.49 -1.19
C ALA A 121 -13.58 -3.09 0.03
N ASN A 122 -14.22 -1.93 -0.04
CA ASN A 122 -15.00 -1.30 1.03
C ASN A 122 -14.18 -0.87 2.26
N ALA A 123 -12.85 -0.90 2.21
CA ALA A 123 -12.02 -0.32 3.27
C ALA A 123 -12.25 1.19 3.37
N VAL A 124 -12.04 1.71 4.57
CA VAL A 124 -12.08 3.14 4.85
C VAL A 124 -10.72 3.55 5.39
N ILE A 125 -9.96 4.24 4.56
CA ILE A 125 -8.57 4.61 4.85
C ILE A 125 -8.54 6.07 5.30
N PRO A 126 -8.15 6.38 6.54
CA PRO A 126 -7.94 7.75 6.96
C PRO A 126 -6.70 8.32 6.28
N ILE A 127 -6.86 9.43 5.60
CA ILE A 127 -5.79 10.13 4.88
C ILE A 127 -5.72 11.60 5.24
N TYR A 128 -4.54 12.19 5.09
CA TYR A 128 -4.37 13.63 5.16
C TYR A 128 -4.53 14.24 3.77
N PRO A 129 -5.46 15.19 3.59
CA PRO A 129 -5.82 15.68 2.26
C PRO A 129 -4.89 16.76 1.71
N GLU A 130 -4.15 17.46 2.58
CA GLU A 130 -3.29 18.58 2.21
C GLU A 130 -1.88 18.10 1.84
N ASP A 131 -1.21 18.82 0.95
CA ASP A 131 0.19 18.58 0.61
C ASP A 131 1.07 19.33 1.61
N VAL A 132 1.91 18.61 2.34
CA VAL A 132 2.82 19.15 3.35
C VAL A 132 4.25 18.72 3.06
N ASP A 133 5.20 19.54 3.45
CA ASP A 133 6.61 19.24 3.30
C ASP A 133 7.23 18.57 4.55
N CYS A 134 6.61 18.75 5.71
CA CYS A 134 7.01 18.06 6.94
C CYS A 134 5.81 17.70 7.83
N THR A 135 6.03 16.79 8.77
CA THR A 135 4.99 16.30 9.68
C THR A 135 4.58 17.32 10.72
N ASP A 136 5.44 18.28 11.03
CA ASP A 136 5.15 19.34 12.01
C ASP A 136 4.06 20.31 11.53
N GLU A 137 3.83 20.36 10.22
CA GLU A 137 2.77 21.15 9.60
C GLU A 137 1.41 20.44 9.61
N MET A 138 1.37 19.16 10.01
CA MET A 138 0.17 18.34 9.92
C MET A 138 -0.73 18.51 11.15
N ASP A 139 -1.97 18.90 10.89
CA ASP A 139 -3.05 18.82 11.87
C ASP A 139 -3.91 17.58 11.58
N LEU A 140 -3.68 16.50 12.33
CA LEU A 140 -4.37 15.23 12.11
C LEU A 140 -5.89 15.31 12.32
N SER A 141 -6.43 16.39 12.95
CA SER A 141 -7.86 16.60 13.06
C SER A 141 -8.53 16.88 11.71
N LYS A 142 -7.73 17.28 10.69
CA LYS A 142 -8.19 17.51 9.32
C LYS A 142 -8.20 16.23 8.46
N SER A 143 -7.88 15.09 9.03
CA SER A 143 -7.90 13.82 8.30
C SER A 143 -9.29 13.51 7.75
N ILE A 144 -9.34 12.97 6.54
CA ILE A 144 -10.57 12.57 5.87
C ILE A 144 -10.58 11.06 5.64
N ALA A 145 -11.77 10.49 5.48
CA ALA A 145 -11.96 9.08 5.19
C ALA A 145 -11.99 8.85 3.67
N LEU A 146 -10.95 8.22 3.14
CA LEU A 146 -10.94 7.71 1.76
C LEU A 146 -11.69 6.38 1.72
N ARG A 147 -12.82 6.34 1.03
CA ARG A 147 -13.63 5.12 0.89
C ARG A 147 -13.24 4.38 -0.38
N ILE A 148 -12.95 3.09 -0.24
CA ILE A 148 -12.64 2.19 -1.35
C ILE A 148 -13.93 1.49 -1.81
N ASP A 149 -14.92 2.28 -2.14
CA ASP A 149 -16.24 1.84 -2.61
C ASP A 149 -16.28 1.69 -4.15
N ASN A 150 -17.47 1.47 -4.69
CA ASN A 150 -17.64 1.27 -6.13
C ASN A 150 -17.30 2.48 -7.00
N ASP A 151 -17.26 3.66 -6.43
CA ASP A 151 -16.94 4.91 -7.13
C ASP A 151 -15.45 5.26 -7.06
N TYR A 152 -14.66 4.49 -6.32
CA TYR A 152 -13.21 4.70 -6.21
C TYR A 152 -12.51 4.45 -7.56
N LYS A 153 -11.78 5.45 -8.04
CA LYS A 153 -11.11 5.46 -9.37
C LYS A 153 -9.58 5.44 -9.29
N GLY A 154 -9.03 5.18 -8.11
CA GLY A 154 -7.59 5.19 -7.88
C GLY A 154 -7.09 6.43 -7.16
N PHE A 155 -5.96 6.28 -6.46
CA PHE A 155 -5.41 7.32 -5.60
C PHE A 155 -4.95 8.57 -6.38
N TRP A 156 -4.37 8.38 -7.56
CA TRP A 156 -3.84 9.48 -8.39
C TRP A 156 -4.90 10.21 -9.23
N ASN A 157 -6.13 9.69 -9.27
CA ASN A 157 -7.24 10.23 -10.06
C ASN A 157 -8.23 11.04 -9.19
N ARG A 158 -7.81 11.49 -8.02
CA ARG A 158 -8.60 12.28 -7.07
C ARG A 158 -8.59 13.76 -7.44
#